data_afb821db0afdb4e0a9efd49912317427
#
_entry.id   afb821db0afdb4e0a9efd49912317427
#
_cell.length_a   1.000
_cell.length_b   1.000
_cell.length_c   1.000
_cell.angle_alpha   90.00
_cell.angle_beta   90.00
_cell.angle_gamma   90.00
#
_symmetry.space_group_name_H-M   'P 1'
#
loop_
_entity.id
_entity.type
_entity.pdbx_description
1 polymer ?
#
loop_
_entity_poly.entity_id
_entity_poly.type
_entity_poly.pdbx_seq_one_letter_code
_entity_poly.pdbx_strand_id
1 'polypeptide(L)'
;MVVDAGGKLVSQRTHPRLALVRPSIGDATLRVETAGMPALELPLLPVSPVTVAATVWDDTCWAVWTGERAARWFSDVLEMDCTLVYMPESTVRPADTTYAPPGYRVSFADGFAFLLLSEESLQDLNGRMPAPLPMNRFRPNLVVAGGEPFVEDRLSTFQVGAVRFRVVKPCGRCVVTTTDQVTLARGQEPLRTLATFRRRDGEVLFGQNVVHEGSGRLALGDPVETSPLV
;
A
#
# COMPACT_ATOMS: atom_id res chain seq x y z
N MET A 1 3.97 10.25 -3.28
CA MET A 1 4.21 10.11 -1.82
C MET A 1 4.23 11.47 -1.17
N VAL A 2 3.72 11.60 0.05
CA VAL A 2 3.87 12.83 0.84
C VAL A 2 5.15 12.74 1.66
N VAL A 3 5.93 13.81 1.67
CA VAL A 3 7.16 13.95 2.47
C VAL A 3 7.11 15.21 3.33
N ASP A 4 7.77 15.19 4.48
CA ASP A 4 7.96 16.35 5.33
C ASP A 4 9.02 17.31 4.74
N ALA A 5 9.29 18.42 5.43
CA ALA A 5 10.30 19.41 5.02
C ALA A 5 11.72 18.82 4.90
N GLY A 6 12.00 17.72 5.57
CA GLY A 6 13.27 16.98 5.49
C GLY A 6 13.30 15.91 4.40
N GLY A 7 12.24 15.76 3.59
CA GLY A 7 12.12 14.74 2.55
C GLY A 7 11.75 13.35 3.05
N LYS A 8 11.37 13.19 4.32
CA LYS A 8 10.98 11.88 4.88
C LYS A 8 9.52 11.57 4.64
N LEU A 9 9.22 10.30 4.40
CA LEU A 9 7.86 9.78 4.25
C LEU A 9 6.95 10.21 5.41
N VAL A 10 5.85 10.88 5.08
CA VAL A 10 4.72 11.11 5.97
C VAL A 10 3.72 9.97 5.82
N SER A 11 3.52 9.18 6.87
CA SER A 11 2.71 7.96 6.81
C SER A 11 1.50 8.01 7.75
N GLN A 12 0.51 7.15 7.50
CA GLN A 12 -0.64 6.99 8.39
C GLN A 12 -0.27 6.47 9.80
N ARG A 13 0.96 6.00 10.02
CA ARG A 13 1.42 5.59 11.37
C ARG A 13 1.44 6.77 12.32
N THR A 14 1.92 7.90 11.84
CA THR A 14 2.09 9.16 12.60
C THR A 14 1.04 10.21 12.25
N HIS A 15 0.55 10.22 11.02
CA HIS A 15 -0.43 11.18 10.50
C HIS A 15 -1.67 10.45 9.97
N PRO A 16 -2.56 9.96 10.85
CA PRO A 16 -3.74 9.17 10.46
C PRO A 16 -4.69 9.93 9.52
N ARG A 17 -4.70 11.27 9.52
CA ARG A 17 -5.49 12.09 8.57
C ARG A 17 -5.24 11.76 7.10
N LEU A 18 -4.07 11.21 6.75
CA LEU A 18 -3.80 10.68 5.40
C LEU A 18 -4.80 9.59 4.97
N ALA A 19 -5.48 8.92 5.91
CA ALA A 19 -6.51 7.95 5.58
C ALA A 19 -7.77 8.59 4.98
N LEU A 20 -8.01 9.88 5.24
CA LEU A 20 -9.15 10.61 4.69
C LEU A 20 -8.87 11.18 3.30
N VAL A 21 -7.62 11.19 2.88
CA VAL A 21 -7.22 11.67 1.55
C VAL A 21 -7.52 10.59 0.52
N ARG A 22 -8.38 10.91 -0.43
CA ARG A 22 -8.87 9.99 -1.48
C ARG A 22 -8.31 10.37 -2.84
N PRO A 23 -7.32 9.64 -3.35
CA PRO A 23 -6.83 9.84 -4.71
C PRO A 23 -7.72 9.11 -5.71
N SER A 24 -7.89 9.70 -6.88
CA SER A 24 -8.46 9.06 -8.06
C SER A 24 -7.63 9.41 -9.29
N ILE A 25 -7.49 8.46 -10.20
CA ILE A 25 -6.66 8.60 -11.41
C ILE A 25 -7.59 8.71 -12.60
N GLY A 26 -7.47 9.82 -13.34
CA GLY A 26 -8.06 10.02 -14.66
C GLY A 26 -7.03 9.73 -15.76
N ASP A 27 -7.38 10.04 -17.02
CA ASP A 27 -6.51 9.74 -18.17
C ASP A 27 -5.14 10.44 -18.09
N ALA A 28 -5.09 11.68 -17.63
CA ALA A 28 -3.87 12.47 -17.52
C ALA A 28 -3.76 13.21 -16.17
N THR A 29 -4.66 12.96 -15.24
CA THR A 29 -4.76 13.72 -13.99
C THR A 29 -4.82 12.81 -12.78
N LEU A 30 -4.16 13.24 -11.70
CA LEU A 30 -4.36 12.78 -10.36
C LEU A 30 -5.28 13.77 -9.65
N ARG A 31 -6.48 13.33 -9.26
CA ARG A 31 -7.40 14.10 -8.43
C ARG A 31 -7.31 13.61 -7.00
N VAL A 32 -7.20 14.53 -6.07
CA VAL A 32 -7.08 14.23 -4.63
C VAL A 32 -8.15 15.01 -3.87
N GLU A 33 -8.89 14.34 -3.01
CA GLU A 33 -10.01 14.92 -2.27
C GLU A 33 -9.96 14.56 -0.78
N THR A 34 -10.42 15.47 0.05
CA THR A 34 -10.76 15.22 1.45
C THR A 34 -11.88 16.15 1.89
N ALA A 35 -12.66 15.77 2.91
CA ALA A 35 -13.76 16.60 3.39
C ALA A 35 -13.22 17.95 3.90
N GLY A 36 -13.95 19.02 3.59
CA GLY A 36 -13.62 20.39 4.01
C GLY A 36 -12.55 21.09 3.18
N MET A 37 -11.99 20.44 2.15
CA MET A 37 -10.99 21.03 1.28
C MET A 37 -11.44 21.04 -0.19
N PRO A 38 -11.06 22.06 -0.98
CA PRO A 38 -11.21 21.98 -2.43
C PRO A 38 -10.45 20.80 -3.01
N ALA A 39 -10.99 20.16 -4.05
CA ALA A 39 -10.29 19.10 -4.74
C ALA A 39 -8.98 19.61 -5.36
N LEU A 40 -7.92 18.85 -5.19
CA LEU A 40 -6.62 19.10 -5.82
C LEU A 40 -6.51 18.28 -7.10
N GLU A 41 -6.28 18.92 -8.23
CA GLU A 41 -6.00 18.24 -9.51
C GLU A 41 -4.56 18.54 -9.94
N LEU A 42 -3.83 17.49 -10.24
CA LEU A 42 -2.43 17.52 -10.64
C LEU A 42 -2.24 16.71 -11.93
N PRO A 43 -1.26 17.04 -12.77
CA PRO A 43 -0.84 16.13 -13.82
C PRO A 43 -0.43 14.78 -13.26
N LEU A 44 -0.85 13.69 -13.91
CA LEU A 44 -0.44 12.34 -13.52
C LEU A 44 1.08 12.16 -13.64
N LEU A 45 1.66 12.78 -14.68
CA LEU A 45 3.09 12.88 -14.91
C LEU A 45 3.54 14.34 -14.71
N PRO A 46 3.97 14.73 -13.52
CA PRO A 46 4.38 16.10 -13.26
C PRO A 46 5.68 16.41 -14.01
N VAL A 47 5.70 17.58 -14.66
CA VAL A 47 6.91 18.14 -15.29
C VAL A 47 7.43 19.24 -14.39
N SER A 48 8.52 18.97 -13.68
CA SER A 48 9.18 19.95 -12.83
C SER A 48 10.70 19.75 -12.91
N PRO A 49 11.48 20.84 -13.00
CA PRO A 49 12.95 20.75 -12.94
C PRO A 49 13.44 20.50 -11.50
N VAL A 50 12.58 20.62 -10.50
CA VAL A 50 12.94 20.50 -9.07
C VAL A 50 12.86 19.02 -8.67
N THR A 51 13.99 18.49 -8.25
CA THR A 51 14.09 17.16 -7.64
C THR A 51 14.41 17.29 -6.16
N VAL A 52 13.92 16.34 -5.39
CA VAL A 52 14.13 16.25 -3.94
C VAL A 52 14.62 14.85 -3.56
N ALA A 53 15.49 14.78 -2.57
CA ALA A 53 15.83 13.50 -1.96
C ALA A 53 14.66 13.07 -1.07
N ALA A 54 14.01 11.96 -1.44
CA ALA A 54 12.87 11.42 -0.73
C ALA A 54 13.27 10.13 -0.01
N THR A 55 13.04 10.07 1.29
CA THR A 55 13.39 8.93 2.13
C THR A 55 12.15 8.13 2.48
N VAL A 56 12.16 6.85 2.13
CA VAL A 56 11.15 5.85 2.48
C VAL A 56 11.81 4.82 3.38
N TRP A 57 11.50 4.83 4.66
CA TRP A 57 12.19 4.03 5.68
C TRP A 57 13.70 4.29 5.66
N ASP A 58 14.48 3.31 5.27
CA ASP A 58 15.95 3.38 5.19
C ASP A 58 16.47 3.73 3.78
N ASP A 59 15.58 3.78 2.77
CA ASP A 59 15.94 4.05 1.39
C ASP A 59 15.77 5.54 1.06
N THR A 60 16.79 6.15 0.46
CA THR A 60 16.69 7.49 -0.11
C THR A 60 16.80 7.44 -1.62
N CYS A 61 15.87 8.06 -2.32
CA CYS A 61 15.84 8.12 -3.78
C CYS A 61 15.41 9.51 -4.27
N TRP A 62 15.77 9.83 -5.52
CA TRP A 62 15.37 11.09 -6.14
C TRP A 62 13.92 11.06 -6.59
N ALA A 63 13.19 12.09 -6.28
CA ALA A 63 11.80 12.29 -6.63
C ALA A 63 11.57 13.67 -7.24
N VAL A 64 10.54 13.80 -8.06
CA VAL A 64 10.14 15.07 -8.66
C VAL A 64 9.15 15.77 -7.75
N TRP A 65 9.40 17.03 -7.44
CA TRP A 65 8.48 17.88 -6.69
C TRP A 65 7.25 18.21 -7.54
N THR A 66 6.06 18.05 -6.99
CA THR A 66 4.81 18.26 -7.74
C THR A 66 4.26 19.69 -7.69
N GLY A 67 4.97 20.60 -7.04
CA GLY A 67 4.69 22.04 -7.05
C GLY A 67 4.01 22.58 -5.81
N GLU A 68 4.02 23.91 -5.69
CA GLU A 68 3.50 24.69 -4.56
C GLU A 68 2.03 24.40 -4.23
N ARG A 69 1.19 24.19 -5.24
CA ARG A 69 -0.24 23.94 -5.04
C ARG A 69 -0.47 22.65 -4.27
N ALA A 70 0.30 21.60 -4.60
CA ALA A 70 0.25 20.35 -3.87
C ALA A 70 0.83 20.48 -2.47
N ALA A 71 1.96 21.20 -2.32
CA ALA A 71 2.58 21.42 -1.02
C ALA A 71 1.60 22.14 -0.06
N ARG A 72 1.01 23.25 -0.47
CA ARG A 72 0.01 23.97 0.34
C ARG A 72 -1.18 23.09 0.69
N TRP A 73 -1.76 22.40 -0.28
CA TRP A 73 -2.95 21.56 -0.05
C TRP A 73 -2.68 20.46 1.00
N PHE A 74 -1.56 19.74 0.88
CA PHE A 74 -1.21 18.71 1.84
C PHE A 74 -0.80 19.29 3.20
N SER A 75 -0.14 20.44 3.23
CA SER A 75 0.22 21.11 4.48
C SER A 75 -1.02 21.56 5.25
N ASP A 76 -2.04 22.08 4.56
CA ASP A 76 -3.31 22.48 5.16
C ASP A 76 -4.07 21.25 5.72
N VAL A 77 -4.11 20.13 4.97
CA VAL A 77 -4.76 18.90 5.42
C VAL A 77 -4.09 18.27 6.63
N LEU A 78 -2.76 18.27 6.65
CA LEU A 78 -1.97 17.59 7.67
C LEU A 78 -1.52 18.50 8.83
N GLU A 79 -1.75 19.83 8.70
CA GLU A 79 -1.34 20.84 9.67
C GLU A 79 0.17 20.80 9.95
N MET A 80 0.96 20.57 8.88
CA MET A 80 2.42 20.51 8.95
C MET A 80 3.04 20.85 7.59
N ASP A 81 4.28 21.34 7.59
CA ASP A 81 5.03 21.58 6.35
C ASP A 81 5.33 20.24 5.67
N CYS A 82 4.72 20.03 4.52
CA CYS A 82 4.92 18.82 3.72
C CYS A 82 4.63 19.06 2.24
N THR A 83 5.01 18.12 1.40
CA THR A 83 4.76 18.22 -0.04
C THR A 83 4.51 16.84 -0.65
N LEU A 84 3.86 16.84 -1.82
CA LEU A 84 3.72 15.64 -2.64
C LEU A 84 4.91 15.53 -3.59
N VAL A 85 5.45 14.33 -3.71
CA VAL A 85 6.53 13.99 -4.65
C VAL A 85 6.14 12.82 -5.54
N TYR A 86 6.65 12.82 -6.76
CA TYR A 86 6.47 11.79 -7.77
C TYR A 86 7.78 11.04 -8.02
N MET A 87 7.73 9.73 -8.17
CA MET A 87 8.88 8.90 -8.54
C MET A 87 8.90 8.74 -10.07
N PRO A 88 9.84 9.36 -10.79
CA PRO A 88 9.95 9.18 -12.23
C PRO A 88 10.50 7.79 -12.58
N GLU A 89 10.25 7.33 -13.80
CA GLU A 89 10.71 6.04 -14.30
C GLU A 89 12.25 5.87 -14.24
N SER A 90 12.99 6.97 -14.28
CA SER A 90 14.45 7.00 -14.16
C SER A 90 14.95 6.68 -12.74
N THR A 91 14.08 6.83 -11.73
CA THR A 91 14.43 6.49 -10.34
C THR A 91 14.21 5.02 -10.10
N VAL A 92 15.22 4.34 -9.59
CA VAL A 92 15.18 2.92 -9.26
C VAL A 92 15.27 2.76 -7.74
N ARG A 93 14.22 2.21 -7.14
CA ARG A 93 14.24 1.68 -5.79
C ARG A 93 14.01 0.17 -5.88
N PRO A 94 15.04 -0.66 -5.60
CA PRO A 94 14.90 -2.11 -5.69
C PRO A 94 13.99 -2.65 -4.57
N ALA A 95 13.27 -3.73 -4.87
CA ALA A 95 12.65 -4.54 -3.81
C ALA A 95 13.73 -5.23 -2.97
N ASP A 96 13.39 -5.59 -1.73
CA ASP A 96 14.32 -6.32 -0.85
C ASP A 96 14.74 -7.66 -1.49
N THR A 97 16.01 -7.73 -1.86
CA THR A 97 16.60 -8.90 -2.56
C THR A 97 16.76 -10.13 -1.66
N THR A 98 16.54 -10.00 -0.35
CA THR A 98 16.45 -11.13 0.57
C THR A 98 15.25 -12.02 0.23
N TYR A 99 14.17 -11.42 -0.29
CA TYR A 99 12.90 -12.10 -0.53
C TYR A 99 12.50 -12.12 -2.01
N ALA A 100 12.84 -11.09 -2.77
CA ALA A 100 12.54 -11.01 -4.20
C ALA A 100 13.83 -11.18 -5.04
N PRO A 101 13.76 -11.86 -6.20
CA PRO A 101 14.88 -11.89 -7.12
C PRO A 101 15.36 -10.49 -7.52
N PRO A 102 16.62 -10.31 -7.91
CA PRO A 102 17.11 -9.03 -8.43
C PRO A 102 16.30 -8.54 -9.64
N GLY A 103 16.16 -7.22 -9.78
CA GLY A 103 15.47 -6.59 -10.90
C GLY A 103 14.05 -6.12 -10.62
N TYR A 104 13.43 -6.60 -9.54
CA TYR A 104 12.14 -6.07 -9.10
C TYR A 104 12.29 -4.70 -8.48
N ARG A 105 11.34 -3.80 -8.81
CA ARG A 105 11.30 -2.44 -8.30
C ARG A 105 10.08 -2.24 -7.41
N VAL A 106 10.24 -1.40 -6.41
CA VAL A 106 9.13 -0.80 -5.67
C VAL A 106 9.14 0.70 -5.92
N SER A 107 7.96 1.30 -5.96
CA SER A 107 7.84 2.75 -5.97
C SER A 107 7.98 3.24 -4.52
N PHE A 108 7.12 4.13 -4.08
CA PHE A 108 7.02 4.55 -2.68
C PHE A 108 6.20 3.60 -1.80
N ALA A 109 6.00 2.35 -2.25
CA ALA A 109 5.39 1.31 -1.42
C ALA A 109 6.32 0.90 -0.26
N ASP A 110 5.78 0.23 0.75
CA ASP A 110 6.54 -0.14 1.96
C ASP A 110 7.80 -0.95 1.61
N GLY A 111 7.65 -2.18 1.12
CA GLY A 111 8.77 -3.02 0.76
C GLY A 111 8.56 -3.78 -0.54
N PHE A 112 7.30 -3.96 -0.95
CA PHE A 112 6.93 -4.69 -2.16
C PHE A 112 5.80 -4.00 -2.90
N ALA A 113 5.67 -4.29 -4.20
CA ALA A 113 4.74 -3.59 -5.07
C ALA A 113 3.27 -3.83 -4.71
N PHE A 114 2.93 -5.04 -4.25
CA PHE A 114 1.55 -5.42 -3.95
C PHE A 114 1.41 -6.18 -2.65
N LEU A 115 0.23 -6.04 -2.04
CA LEU A 115 -0.25 -6.86 -0.95
C LEU A 115 -1.44 -7.69 -1.46
N LEU A 116 -1.35 -9.01 -1.31
CA LEU A 116 -2.39 -9.99 -1.59
C LEU A 116 -3.11 -10.39 -0.30
N LEU A 117 -4.44 -10.43 -0.34
CA LEU A 117 -5.31 -10.95 0.71
C LEU A 117 -6.48 -11.73 0.11
N SER A 118 -7.02 -12.71 0.83
CA SER A 118 -8.29 -13.35 0.44
C SER A 118 -9.47 -12.83 1.26
N GLU A 119 -10.66 -12.88 0.68
CA GLU A 119 -11.90 -12.54 1.38
C GLU A 119 -12.17 -13.52 2.52
N GLU A 120 -11.86 -14.80 2.32
CA GLU A 120 -12.04 -15.86 3.30
C GLU A 120 -11.10 -15.69 4.51
N SER A 121 -9.87 -15.21 4.30
CA SER A 121 -8.96 -14.87 5.40
C SER A 121 -9.51 -13.73 6.26
N LEU A 122 -10.09 -12.72 5.62
CA LEU A 122 -10.76 -11.65 6.37
C LEU A 122 -12.02 -12.16 7.07
N GLN A 123 -12.79 -13.03 6.45
CA GLN A 123 -13.98 -13.63 7.06
C GLN A 123 -13.62 -14.46 8.29
N ASP A 124 -12.59 -15.31 8.23
CA ASP A 124 -12.10 -16.08 9.39
C ASP A 124 -11.64 -15.15 10.52
N LEU A 125 -10.86 -14.12 10.20
CA LEU A 125 -10.43 -13.13 11.18
C LEU A 125 -11.63 -12.42 11.82
N ASN A 126 -12.60 -11.99 11.04
CA ASN A 126 -13.81 -11.31 11.49
C ASN A 126 -14.66 -12.21 12.40
N GLY A 127 -14.70 -13.51 12.14
CA GLY A 127 -15.36 -14.49 13.02
C GLY A 127 -14.72 -14.64 14.41
N ARG A 128 -13.46 -14.20 14.56
CA ARG A 128 -12.72 -14.25 15.83
C ARG A 128 -12.76 -12.93 16.61
N MET A 129 -13.25 -11.85 15.99
CA MET A 129 -13.28 -10.51 16.60
C MET A 129 -14.66 -10.16 17.16
N PRO A 130 -14.73 -9.27 18.18
CA PRO A 130 -16.02 -8.79 18.70
C PRO A 130 -16.88 -8.05 17.68
N ALA A 131 -16.26 -7.41 16.70
CA ALA A 131 -16.93 -6.71 15.61
C ALA A 131 -16.12 -6.86 14.31
N PRO A 132 -16.77 -7.05 13.15
CA PRO A 132 -16.08 -7.21 11.90
C PRO A 132 -15.40 -5.92 11.44
N LEU A 133 -14.29 -6.05 10.76
CA LEU A 133 -13.55 -4.96 10.14
C LEU A 133 -13.60 -5.10 8.60
N PRO A 134 -13.64 -3.98 7.89
CA PRO A 134 -13.63 -4.00 6.43
C PRO A 134 -12.22 -4.28 5.87
N MET A 135 -12.14 -4.77 4.64
CA MET A 135 -10.91 -5.09 3.93
C MET A 135 -9.94 -3.89 3.83
N ASN A 136 -10.47 -2.68 3.73
CA ASN A 136 -9.67 -1.46 3.60
C ASN A 136 -8.74 -1.16 4.79
N ARG A 137 -8.98 -1.80 5.96
CA ARG A 137 -8.09 -1.71 7.13
C ARG A 137 -6.70 -2.26 6.82
N PHE A 138 -6.64 -3.24 5.94
CA PHE A 138 -5.40 -3.94 5.55
C PHE A 138 -4.75 -3.34 4.32
N ARG A 139 -5.51 -2.56 3.53
CA ARG A 139 -5.04 -1.85 2.33
C ARG A 139 -4.40 -2.77 1.28
N PRO A 140 -5.01 -3.90 0.94
CA PRO A 140 -4.49 -4.76 -0.11
C PRO A 140 -4.59 -4.09 -1.48
N ASN A 141 -3.71 -4.48 -2.39
CA ASN A 141 -3.78 -4.14 -3.81
C ASN A 141 -4.56 -5.21 -4.58
N LEU A 142 -4.44 -6.46 -4.15
CA LEU A 142 -5.09 -7.62 -4.75
C LEU A 142 -5.93 -8.32 -3.68
N VAL A 143 -7.20 -8.52 -3.97
CA VAL A 143 -8.12 -9.29 -3.14
C VAL A 143 -8.64 -10.45 -3.98
N VAL A 144 -8.45 -11.66 -3.49
CA VAL A 144 -8.93 -12.89 -4.15
C VAL A 144 -10.05 -13.52 -3.33
N ALA A 145 -10.91 -14.30 -4.00
CA ALA A 145 -12.02 -15.00 -3.39
C ALA A 145 -12.16 -16.40 -3.97
N GLY A 146 -12.92 -17.29 -3.31
CA GLY A 146 -13.24 -18.62 -3.77
C GLY A 146 -12.28 -19.71 -3.27
N GLY A 147 -11.45 -19.41 -2.30
CA GLY A 147 -10.55 -20.38 -1.66
C GLY A 147 -10.94 -20.68 -0.21
N GLU A 148 -10.04 -21.34 0.50
CA GLU A 148 -10.12 -21.49 1.95
C GLU A 148 -9.42 -20.32 2.64
N PRO A 149 -9.72 -20.02 3.93
CA PRO A 149 -9.01 -19.05 4.71
C PRO A 149 -7.49 -19.28 4.66
N PHE A 150 -6.74 -18.20 4.47
CA PHE A 150 -5.27 -18.20 4.37
C PHE A 150 -4.70 -18.97 3.18
N VAL A 151 -5.50 -19.13 2.11
CA VAL A 151 -5.03 -19.75 0.85
C VAL A 151 -3.80 -19.02 0.30
N GLU A 152 -3.73 -17.71 0.45
CA GLU A 152 -2.59 -16.88 0.04
C GLU A 152 -1.26 -17.27 0.69
N ASP A 153 -1.28 -17.89 1.86
CA ASP A 153 -0.08 -18.37 2.56
C ASP A 153 0.55 -19.60 1.88
N ARG A 154 -0.23 -20.31 1.07
CA ARG A 154 0.18 -21.56 0.38
C ARG A 154 0.58 -21.34 -1.06
N LEU A 155 0.48 -20.10 -1.55
CA LEU A 155 0.84 -19.76 -2.92
C LEU A 155 2.35 -19.45 -3.03
N SER A 156 2.99 -19.98 -4.07
CA SER A 156 4.33 -19.54 -4.49
C SER A 156 4.22 -18.57 -5.65
N THR A 157 3.37 -18.88 -6.62
CA THR A 157 3.05 -18.03 -7.76
C THR A 157 1.57 -18.16 -8.09
N PHE A 158 1.03 -17.13 -8.72
CA PHE A 158 -0.31 -17.16 -9.32
C PHE A 158 -0.33 -16.27 -10.56
N GLN A 159 -1.33 -16.43 -11.40
CA GLN A 159 -1.49 -15.66 -12.63
C GLN A 159 -2.89 -15.09 -12.70
N VAL A 160 -3.00 -13.86 -13.18
CA VAL A 160 -4.27 -13.19 -13.49
C VAL A 160 -4.15 -12.63 -14.89
N GLY A 161 -4.91 -13.16 -15.84
CA GLY A 161 -4.76 -12.83 -17.24
C GLY A 161 -3.33 -13.08 -17.74
N ALA A 162 -2.67 -12.06 -18.28
CA ALA A 162 -1.30 -12.15 -18.76
C ALA A 162 -0.24 -11.86 -17.70
N VAL A 163 -0.64 -11.42 -16.51
CA VAL A 163 0.30 -11.01 -15.46
C VAL A 163 0.53 -12.13 -14.48
N ARG A 164 1.78 -12.53 -14.34
CA ARG A 164 2.21 -13.49 -13.33
C ARG A 164 2.66 -12.76 -12.07
N PHE A 165 2.33 -13.32 -10.93
CA PHE A 165 2.72 -12.83 -9.61
C PHE A 165 3.52 -13.89 -8.87
N ARG A 166 4.48 -13.41 -8.08
CA ARG A 166 5.28 -14.23 -7.17
C ARG A 166 5.04 -13.77 -5.74
N VAL A 167 4.66 -14.70 -4.88
CA VAL A 167 4.59 -14.49 -3.44
C VAL A 167 6.01 -14.48 -2.89
N VAL A 168 6.38 -13.44 -2.15
CA VAL A 168 7.76 -13.26 -1.70
C VAL A 168 7.93 -13.30 -0.18
N LYS A 169 6.95 -12.78 0.56
CA LYS A 169 7.06 -12.69 2.02
C LYS A 169 5.68 -12.51 2.67
N PRO A 170 5.38 -13.19 3.78
CA PRO A 170 4.24 -12.82 4.60
C PRO A 170 4.27 -11.35 5.01
N CYS A 171 3.11 -10.70 5.07
CA CYS A 171 3.04 -9.29 5.42
C CYS A 171 2.91 -9.10 6.92
N GLY A 172 3.95 -8.56 7.56
CA GLY A 172 3.92 -8.09 8.95
C GLY A 172 2.99 -6.88 9.08
N ARG A 173 2.04 -6.94 10.02
CA ARG A 173 1.03 -5.90 10.19
C ARG A 173 1.43 -4.90 11.26
N CYS A 174 1.19 -3.63 10.99
CA CYS A 174 1.51 -2.54 11.90
C CYS A 174 0.24 -1.82 12.40
N VAL A 175 0.45 -0.82 13.26
CA VAL A 175 -0.61 -0.02 13.88
C VAL A 175 -1.59 0.65 12.87
N VAL A 176 -1.23 0.83 11.61
CA VAL A 176 -2.12 1.39 10.59
C VAL A 176 -3.41 0.59 10.47
N THR A 177 -3.35 -0.74 10.60
CA THR A 177 -4.54 -1.60 10.53
C THR A 177 -5.53 -1.39 11.68
N THR A 178 -5.09 -0.80 12.79
CA THR A 178 -5.96 -0.48 13.93
C THR A 178 -6.70 0.84 13.78
N THR A 179 -6.37 1.65 12.76
CA THR A 179 -6.99 2.94 12.51
C THR A 179 -8.18 2.78 11.56
N ASP A 180 -9.34 3.26 11.98
CA ASP A 180 -10.52 3.33 11.12
C ASP A 180 -10.28 4.34 9.99
N GLN A 181 -10.47 3.91 8.74
CA GLN A 181 -10.13 4.70 7.54
C GLN A 181 -11.17 5.80 7.23
N VAL A 182 -12.24 5.90 8.03
CA VAL A 182 -13.29 6.91 7.89
C VAL A 182 -13.31 7.85 9.09
N THR A 183 -13.33 7.28 10.31
CA THR A 183 -13.46 8.06 11.54
C THR A 183 -12.14 8.42 12.18
N LEU A 184 -11.03 7.80 11.75
CA LEU A 184 -9.69 7.87 12.33
C LEU A 184 -9.60 7.29 13.76
N ALA A 185 -10.68 6.73 14.28
CA ALA A 185 -10.66 6.07 15.58
C ALA A 185 -9.61 4.93 15.56
N ARG A 186 -8.77 4.90 16.58
CA ARG A 186 -7.72 3.90 16.73
C ARG A 186 -8.05 2.97 17.90
N GLY A 187 -7.97 1.67 17.65
CA GLY A 187 -8.21 0.62 18.64
C GLY A 187 -7.03 -0.34 18.78
N GLN A 188 -7.31 -1.55 19.26
CA GLN A 188 -6.33 -2.63 19.36
C GLN A 188 -6.54 -3.69 18.27
N GLU A 189 -7.76 -3.77 17.72
CA GLU A 189 -8.07 -4.69 16.63
C GLU A 189 -7.64 -4.12 15.27
N PRO A 190 -7.21 -4.96 14.35
CA PRO A 190 -7.18 -6.43 14.36
C PRO A 190 -5.91 -7.03 15.00
N LEU A 191 -4.92 -6.22 15.39
CA LEU A 191 -3.62 -6.72 15.84
C LEU A 191 -3.73 -7.61 17.08
N ARG A 192 -4.61 -7.27 18.02
CA ARG A 192 -4.83 -8.06 19.23
C ARG A 192 -5.30 -9.48 18.89
N THR A 193 -6.32 -9.61 18.06
CA THR A 193 -6.86 -10.91 17.65
C THR A 193 -5.85 -11.66 16.78
N LEU A 194 -5.26 -11.04 15.77
CA LEU A 194 -4.24 -11.66 14.92
C LEU A 194 -3.07 -12.20 15.75
N ALA A 195 -2.64 -11.48 16.77
CA ALA A 195 -1.52 -11.90 17.61
C ALA A 195 -1.75 -13.24 18.34
N THR A 196 -3.01 -13.68 18.49
CA THR A 196 -3.34 -14.95 19.17
C THR A 196 -3.07 -16.17 18.30
N PHE A 197 -3.04 -16.04 16.96
CA PHE A 197 -2.89 -17.19 16.04
C PHE A 197 -2.03 -16.91 14.81
N ARG A 198 -1.65 -15.65 14.57
CA ARG A 198 -0.85 -15.23 13.40
C ARG A 198 0.49 -14.59 13.80
N ARG A 199 0.95 -14.77 15.02
CA ARG A 199 2.26 -14.28 15.45
C ARG A 199 3.35 -15.29 15.07
N ARG A 200 4.37 -14.81 14.34
CA ARG A 200 5.54 -15.59 13.97
C ARG A 200 6.77 -14.67 13.96
N ASP A 201 7.88 -15.13 14.52
CA ASP A 201 9.16 -14.40 14.55
C ASP A 201 9.05 -12.95 15.05
N GLY A 202 8.18 -12.71 16.05
CA GLY A 202 7.95 -11.39 16.63
C GLY A 202 6.96 -10.51 15.86
N GLU A 203 6.60 -10.86 14.64
CA GLU A 203 5.64 -10.13 13.80
C GLU A 203 4.24 -10.74 13.86
N VAL A 204 3.24 -9.90 13.66
CA VAL A 204 1.83 -10.31 13.47
C VAL A 204 1.56 -10.31 11.98
N LEU A 205 1.29 -11.47 11.40
CA LEU A 205 1.22 -11.69 9.94
C LEU A 205 -0.21 -11.75 9.44
N PHE A 206 -0.51 -11.07 8.31
CA PHE A 206 -1.79 -11.18 7.61
C PHE A 206 -1.66 -10.72 6.16
N GLY A 207 -1.91 -11.63 5.22
CA GLY A 207 -1.70 -11.44 3.78
C GLY A 207 -0.25 -11.65 3.33
N GLN A 208 -0.03 -11.56 2.03
CA GLN A 208 1.25 -11.84 1.39
C GLN A 208 1.74 -10.64 0.58
N ASN A 209 3.02 -10.29 0.73
CA ASN A 209 3.69 -9.40 -0.18
C ASN A 209 3.98 -10.13 -1.48
N VAL A 210 3.71 -9.48 -2.61
CA VAL A 210 3.92 -10.06 -3.93
C VAL A 210 4.60 -9.07 -4.87
N VAL A 211 5.33 -9.62 -5.84
CA VAL A 211 5.89 -8.90 -6.98
C VAL A 211 5.29 -9.44 -8.27
N HIS A 212 5.32 -8.68 -9.36
CA HIS A 212 4.74 -9.08 -10.63
C HIS A 212 5.82 -9.30 -11.68
N GLU A 213 5.56 -10.22 -12.59
CA GLU A 213 6.38 -10.50 -13.78
C GLU A 213 5.62 -10.05 -15.02
N GLY A 214 6.25 -9.19 -15.81
CA GLY A 214 5.62 -8.60 -16.99
C GLY A 214 4.67 -7.44 -16.68
N SER A 215 3.88 -7.07 -17.67
CA SER A 215 2.88 -6.00 -17.61
C SER A 215 1.56 -6.46 -18.21
N GLY A 216 0.46 -5.86 -17.77
CA GLY A 216 -0.87 -6.21 -18.26
C GLY A 216 -1.95 -5.39 -17.58
N ARG A 217 -3.19 -5.67 -17.94
CA ARG A 217 -4.39 -5.14 -17.30
C ARG A 217 -5.04 -6.22 -16.47
N LEU A 218 -5.55 -5.84 -15.32
CA LEU A 218 -6.36 -6.67 -14.44
C LEU A 218 -7.74 -6.02 -14.31
N ALA A 219 -8.76 -6.84 -14.26
CA ALA A 219 -10.13 -6.40 -14.00
C ALA A 219 -10.72 -7.15 -12.80
N LEU A 220 -11.72 -6.55 -12.17
CA LEU A 220 -12.48 -7.23 -11.13
C LEU A 220 -13.22 -8.43 -11.76
N GLY A 221 -13.10 -9.59 -11.12
CA GLY A 221 -13.68 -10.84 -11.60
C GLY A 221 -12.78 -11.65 -12.52
N ASP A 222 -11.56 -11.17 -12.84
CA ASP A 222 -10.60 -11.99 -13.59
C ASP A 222 -10.27 -13.26 -12.79
N PRO A 223 -10.21 -14.44 -13.47
CA PRO A 223 -9.85 -15.69 -12.82
C PRO A 223 -8.41 -15.67 -12.34
N VAL A 224 -8.19 -16.28 -11.17
CA VAL A 224 -6.86 -16.47 -10.59
C VAL A 224 -6.43 -17.92 -10.79
N GLU A 225 -5.38 -18.12 -11.58
CA GLU A 225 -4.75 -19.43 -11.77
C GLU A 225 -3.62 -19.58 -10.74
N THR A 226 -3.72 -20.58 -9.88
CA THR A 226 -2.78 -20.76 -8.77
C THR A 226 -1.79 -21.88 -9.04
N SER A 227 -0.53 -21.68 -8.64
CA SER A 227 0.45 -22.75 -8.51
C SER A 227 0.78 -22.89 -7.02
N PRO A 228 0.43 -24.03 -6.40
CA PRO A 228 0.73 -24.28 -4.99
C PRO A 228 2.24 -24.32 -4.74
N LEU A 229 2.62 -24.13 -3.49
CA LEU A 229 3.98 -24.45 -3.03
C LEU A 229 4.19 -25.96 -3.21
N VAL A 230 5.25 -26.31 -3.92
CA VAL A 230 5.72 -27.69 -4.10
C VAL A 230 6.48 -28.15 -2.87
#